data_0e0fb26ed00c4c38b5b5aba793cd70e1
#
_entry.id   0e0fb26ed00c4c38b5b5aba793cd70e1
#
_cell.length_a   1.000
_cell.length_b   1.000
_cell.length_c   1.000
_cell.angle_alpha   90.00
_cell.angle_beta   90.00
_cell.angle_gamma   90.00
#
_symmetry.space_group_name_H-M   'P 1'
#
loop_
_entity.id
_entity.type
_entity.pdbx_description
1 polymer ?
#
loop_
_entity_poly.entity_id
_entity_poly.type
_entity_poly.pdbx_seq_one_letter_code
_entity_poly.pdbx_strand_id
1 'polypeptide(L)'
;DQDFAELFQILERRGVPSLIVSRGERLNFGDVAVEVLYPIRDDSPQAASDNNHSLVLRVAFGERKFLLTGDIEKETEKYLLEANDDLRADVVKVAHHGSRTSSIADFVKAARAKVAVVSVGRDSPFGHPKPEIVERWKESGAKVLTTGENGTISFSTDGSDLQMKTFLKPAVYR
;
A
#
# COMPACT_ATOMS: atom_id res chain seq x y z
N ASP A 1 -16.76 -1.42 16.84
CA ASP A 1 -15.71 -2.29 17.38
C ASP A 1 -15.21 -1.69 18.70
N GLN A 2 -15.20 -2.50 19.80
CA GLN A 2 -14.89 -2.02 21.15
C GLN A 2 -13.44 -1.53 21.27
N ASP A 3 -12.53 -2.19 20.55
CA ASP A 3 -11.10 -1.87 20.54
C ASP A 3 -10.82 -0.48 19.90
N PHE A 4 -11.57 -0.13 18.86
CA PHE A 4 -11.51 1.19 18.24
C PHE A 4 -11.99 2.29 19.19
N ALA A 5 -13.08 2.06 19.90
CA ALA A 5 -13.62 3.02 20.86
C ALA A 5 -12.62 3.29 22.01
N GLU A 6 -11.93 2.25 22.49
CA GLU A 6 -10.90 2.38 23.51
C GLU A 6 -9.68 3.16 22.99
N LEU A 7 -9.23 2.89 21.76
CA LEU A 7 -8.15 3.63 21.12
C LEU A 7 -8.47 5.13 21.04
N PHE A 8 -9.66 5.50 20.56
CA PHE A 8 -10.05 6.91 20.47
C PHE A 8 -10.09 7.59 21.83
N GLN A 9 -10.58 6.91 22.88
CA GLN A 9 -10.54 7.45 24.24
C GLN A 9 -9.12 7.66 24.76
N ILE A 10 -8.18 6.79 24.40
CA ILE A 10 -6.76 6.95 24.77
C ILE A 10 -6.15 8.15 24.04
N LEU A 11 -6.41 8.30 22.75
CA LEU A 11 -5.92 9.42 21.95
C LEU A 11 -6.43 10.76 22.49
N GLU A 12 -7.72 10.84 22.78
CA GLU A 12 -8.35 12.03 23.37
C GLU A 12 -7.75 12.40 24.74
N ARG A 13 -7.64 11.41 25.65
CA ARG A 13 -7.03 11.62 26.97
C ARG A 13 -5.57 12.08 26.90
N ARG A 14 -4.84 11.71 25.85
CA ARG A 14 -3.44 12.08 25.64
C ARG A 14 -3.28 13.34 24.79
N GLY A 15 -4.35 13.96 24.36
CA GLY A 15 -4.32 15.14 23.49
C GLY A 15 -3.68 14.86 22.12
N VAL A 16 -3.73 13.60 21.65
CA VAL A 16 -3.26 13.23 20.32
C VAL A 16 -4.38 13.52 19.32
N PRO A 17 -4.18 14.48 18.39
CA PRO A 17 -5.20 14.77 17.39
C PRO A 17 -5.40 13.58 16.46
N SER A 18 -6.64 13.24 16.18
CA SER A 18 -7.02 12.23 15.19
C SER A 18 -7.78 12.89 14.05
N LEU A 19 -7.53 12.43 12.84
CA LEU A 19 -8.18 12.92 11.63
C LEU A 19 -8.82 11.74 10.90
N ILE A 20 -10.12 11.83 10.69
CA ILE A 20 -10.84 10.90 9.82
C ILE A 20 -10.73 11.45 8.41
N VAL A 21 -10.14 10.67 7.53
CA VAL A 21 -9.89 11.06 6.15
C VAL A 21 -10.67 10.18 5.16
N SER A 22 -10.99 10.76 4.02
CA SER A 22 -11.69 10.09 2.94
C SER A 22 -11.15 10.52 1.57
N ARG A 23 -11.53 9.78 0.55
CA ARG A 23 -11.15 10.02 -0.83
C ARG A 23 -11.24 11.51 -1.22
N GLY A 24 -10.21 11.98 -1.91
CA GLY A 24 -10.07 13.35 -2.41
C GLY A 24 -9.43 14.32 -1.41
N GLU A 25 -9.28 13.92 -0.15
CA GLU A 25 -8.57 14.72 0.82
C GLU A 25 -7.06 14.68 0.59
N ARG A 26 -6.41 15.80 0.87
CA ARG A 26 -4.96 15.96 0.74
C ARG A 26 -4.37 16.53 2.02
N LEU A 27 -3.31 15.88 2.48
CA LEU A 27 -2.51 16.31 3.61
C LEU A 27 -1.13 16.72 3.10
N ASN A 28 -0.57 17.80 3.63
CA ASN A 28 0.77 18.24 3.27
C ASN A 28 1.66 18.26 4.51
N PHE A 29 2.85 17.67 4.38
CA PHE A 29 3.90 17.65 5.40
C PHE A 29 5.15 18.30 4.79
N GLY A 30 5.26 19.63 4.89
CA GLY A 30 6.21 20.38 4.11
C GLY A 30 5.93 20.21 2.61
N ASP A 31 6.94 19.75 1.86
CA ASP A 31 6.83 19.50 0.41
C ASP A 31 6.30 18.09 0.07
N VAL A 32 5.99 17.27 1.09
CA VAL A 32 5.41 15.95 0.89
C VAL A 32 3.89 16.09 0.81
N ALA A 33 3.30 15.68 -0.31
CA ALA A 33 1.86 15.61 -0.50
C ALA A 33 1.36 14.17 -0.28
N VAL A 34 0.32 14.03 0.53
CA VAL A 34 -0.37 12.75 0.76
C VAL A 34 -1.81 12.91 0.29
N GLU A 35 -2.19 12.14 -0.70
CA GLU A 35 -3.54 12.12 -1.25
C GLU A 35 -4.25 10.83 -0.82
N VAL A 36 -5.46 10.97 -0.31
CA VAL A 36 -6.32 9.87 0.08
C VAL A 36 -7.12 9.42 -1.14
N LEU A 37 -6.87 8.20 -1.61
CA LEU A 37 -7.58 7.61 -2.74
C LEU A 37 -8.78 6.77 -2.30
N TYR A 38 -8.75 6.25 -1.08
CA TYR A 38 -9.81 5.46 -0.44
C TYR A 38 -9.65 5.50 1.10
N PRO A 39 -10.69 5.39 1.93
CA PRO A 39 -12.08 5.07 1.60
C PRO A 39 -12.88 6.26 1.04
N ILE A 40 -14.06 5.98 0.49
CA ILE A 40 -15.05 7.01 0.15
C ILE A 40 -15.82 7.44 1.41
N ARG A 41 -16.30 8.67 1.42
CA ARG A 41 -16.97 9.23 2.61
C ARG A 41 -18.34 8.60 2.93
N ASP A 42 -18.98 8.02 1.93
CA ASP A 42 -20.27 7.39 2.07
C ASP A 42 -20.06 5.88 2.30
N ASP A 43 -19.89 5.53 3.57
CA ASP A 43 -19.78 4.15 4.03
C ASP A 43 -21.13 3.44 3.96
N SER A 44 -21.66 3.29 2.76
CA SER A 44 -22.62 2.22 2.54
C SER A 44 -21.93 0.90 2.86
N PRO A 45 -22.56 0.00 3.66
CA PRO A 45 -21.96 -1.27 4.07
C PRO A 45 -21.84 -2.28 2.91
N GLN A 46 -21.34 -1.84 1.77
CA GLN A 46 -21.21 -2.63 0.54
C GLN A 46 -19.81 -3.20 0.34
N ALA A 47 -18.86 -2.92 1.23
CA ALA A 47 -17.57 -3.58 1.16
C ALA A 47 -17.75 -5.05 1.52
N ALA A 48 -17.50 -5.93 0.58
CA ALA A 48 -17.64 -7.38 0.73
C ALA A 48 -16.67 -7.98 1.76
N SER A 49 -15.72 -7.20 2.27
CA SER A 49 -14.79 -7.59 3.33
C SER A 49 -14.27 -6.36 4.10
N ASP A 50 -13.91 -6.54 5.38
CA ASP A 50 -13.31 -5.50 6.21
C ASP A 50 -12.01 -4.95 5.61
N ASN A 51 -11.28 -5.77 4.86
CA ASN A 51 -10.05 -5.36 4.17
C ASN A 51 -10.29 -4.23 3.16
N ASN A 52 -11.45 -4.23 2.52
CA ASN A 52 -11.84 -3.19 1.57
C ASN A 52 -12.18 -1.84 2.24
N HIS A 53 -12.07 -1.72 3.55
CA HIS A 53 -12.08 -0.44 4.28
C HIS A 53 -10.66 0.12 4.53
N SER A 54 -9.62 -0.53 4.00
CA SER A 54 -8.24 -0.06 4.15
C SER A 54 -8.02 1.31 3.55
N LEU A 55 -7.21 2.10 4.22
CA LEU A 55 -6.78 3.40 3.71
C LEU A 55 -5.80 3.22 2.53
N VAL A 56 -6.13 3.82 1.40
CA VAL A 56 -5.24 3.86 0.23
C VAL A 56 -4.69 5.28 0.08
N LEU A 57 -3.37 5.38 0.13
CA LEU A 57 -2.67 6.66 0.06
C LEU A 57 -1.71 6.70 -1.12
N ARG A 58 -1.70 7.83 -1.81
CA ARG A 58 -0.61 8.21 -2.71
C ARG A 58 0.24 9.28 -2.04
N VAL A 59 1.50 8.98 -1.79
CA VAL A 59 2.47 9.89 -1.21
C VAL A 59 3.39 10.38 -2.32
N ALA A 60 3.54 11.69 -2.47
CA ALA A 60 4.38 12.30 -3.49
C ALA A 60 5.36 13.31 -2.88
N PHE A 61 6.60 13.26 -3.33
CA PHE A 61 7.62 14.26 -3.05
C PHE A 61 8.44 14.50 -4.33
N GLY A 62 8.36 15.71 -4.87
CA GLY A 62 8.94 16.02 -6.17
C GLY A 62 8.39 15.09 -7.26
N GLU A 63 9.27 14.38 -7.95
CA GLU A 63 8.91 13.41 -9.00
C GLU A 63 8.63 12.01 -8.48
N ARG A 64 8.92 11.72 -7.20
CA ARG A 64 8.81 10.39 -6.62
C ARG A 64 7.43 10.17 -5.99
N LYS A 65 6.89 8.98 -6.26
CA LYS A 65 5.55 8.59 -5.80
C LYS A 65 5.56 7.21 -5.17
N PHE A 66 4.81 7.09 -4.08
CA PHE A 66 4.57 5.85 -3.36
C PHE A 66 3.07 5.58 -3.31
N LEU A 67 2.66 4.35 -3.54
CA LEU A 67 1.28 3.92 -3.38
C LEU A 67 1.19 2.91 -2.23
N LEU A 68 0.49 3.31 -1.17
CA LEU A 68 0.24 2.50 0.01
C LEU A 68 -1.19 2.00 -0.05
N THR A 69 -1.38 0.71 -0.25
CA THR A 69 -2.67 0.13 -0.60
C THR A 69 -3.44 -0.47 0.58
N GLY A 70 -2.82 -0.50 1.77
CA GLY A 70 -3.42 -1.28 2.86
C GLY A 70 -3.60 -2.74 2.45
N ASP A 71 -4.74 -3.29 2.81
CA ASP A 71 -5.11 -4.67 2.51
C ASP A 71 -6.34 -4.77 1.60
N ILE A 72 -6.51 -3.73 0.73
CA ILE A 72 -7.60 -3.72 -0.27
C ILE A 72 -7.60 -4.99 -1.11
N GLU A 73 -8.79 -5.35 -1.56
CA GLU A 73 -9.01 -6.48 -2.44
C GLU A 73 -9.49 -6.00 -3.82
N LYS A 74 -9.76 -6.93 -4.71
CA LYS A 74 -10.10 -6.70 -6.11
C LYS A 74 -11.27 -5.72 -6.33
N GLU A 75 -12.22 -5.64 -5.41
CA GLU A 75 -13.37 -4.75 -5.51
C GLU A 75 -12.92 -3.28 -5.41
N THR A 76 -12.11 -2.97 -4.41
CA THR A 76 -11.55 -1.62 -4.24
C THR A 76 -10.55 -1.29 -5.34
N GLU A 77 -9.73 -2.25 -5.80
CA GLU A 77 -8.83 -2.04 -6.93
C GLU A 77 -9.59 -1.66 -8.21
N LYS A 78 -10.72 -2.33 -8.49
CA LYS A 78 -11.60 -1.99 -9.63
C LYS A 78 -12.19 -0.60 -9.46
N TYR A 79 -12.68 -0.27 -8.27
CA TYR A 79 -13.19 1.06 -7.99
C TYR A 79 -12.17 2.15 -8.29
N LEU A 80 -10.92 1.99 -7.85
CA LEU A 80 -9.83 2.94 -8.09
C LEU A 80 -9.53 3.11 -9.59
N LEU A 81 -9.62 2.03 -10.35
CA LEU A 81 -9.45 2.06 -11.82
C LEU A 81 -10.62 2.79 -12.50
N GLU A 82 -11.85 2.49 -12.12
CA GLU A 82 -13.07 3.13 -12.67
C GLU A 82 -13.14 4.61 -12.33
N ALA A 83 -12.64 5.00 -11.16
CA ALA A 83 -12.53 6.39 -10.74
C ALA A 83 -11.44 7.17 -11.49
N ASN A 84 -10.70 6.53 -12.39
CA ASN A 84 -9.58 7.10 -13.15
C ASN A 84 -8.50 7.75 -12.26
N ASP A 85 -8.22 7.16 -11.10
CA ASP A 85 -7.17 7.63 -10.22
C ASP A 85 -5.79 7.48 -10.88
N ASP A 86 -4.90 8.44 -10.61
CA ASP A 86 -3.50 8.28 -10.98
C ASP A 86 -2.81 7.32 -10.00
N LEU A 87 -2.80 6.03 -10.35
CA LEU A 87 -2.21 4.95 -9.55
C LEU A 87 -0.70 4.79 -9.75
N ARG A 88 -0.10 5.55 -10.68
CA ARG A 88 1.34 5.44 -10.99
C ARG A 88 2.19 5.76 -9.78
N ALA A 89 3.14 4.89 -9.49
CA ALA A 89 4.07 5.05 -8.37
C ALA A 89 5.43 4.42 -8.68
N ASP A 90 6.51 4.97 -8.11
CA ASP A 90 7.82 4.32 -8.17
C ASP A 90 7.84 3.07 -7.28
N VAL A 91 7.19 3.15 -6.13
CA VAL A 91 7.11 2.07 -5.14
C VAL A 91 5.66 1.81 -4.76
N VAL A 92 5.26 0.55 -4.76
CA VAL A 92 3.93 0.11 -4.30
C VAL A 92 4.09 -0.84 -3.11
N LYS A 93 3.39 -0.60 -2.00
CA LYS A 93 3.10 -1.67 -1.04
C LYS A 93 2.06 -2.59 -1.67
N VAL A 94 2.42 -3.83 -1.91
CA VAL A 94 1.48 -4.81 -2.48
C VAL A 94 0.33 -5.05 -1.50
N ALA A 95 -0.89 -4.97 -2.02
CA ALA A 95 -2.09 -5.09 -1.23
C ALA A 95 -2.22 -6.47 -0.59
N HIS A 96 -2.80 -6.50 0.61
CA HIS A 96 -3.16 -7.71 1.36
C HIS A 96 -2.03 -8.76 1.39
N HIS A 97 -0.79 -8.29 1.65
CA HIS A 97 0.40 -9.12 1.76
C HIS A 97 0.67 -10.06 0.57
N GLY A 98 0.14 -9.72 -0.60
CA GLY A 98 0.20 -10.58 -1.79
C GLY A 98 -0.81 -11.72 -1.77
N SER A 99 -1.99 -11.50 -1.19
CA SER A 99 -3.13 -12.42 -1.25
C SER A 99 -3.65 -12.59 -2.68
N ARG A 100 -4.25 -13.76 -2.95
CA ARG A 100 -4.93 -14.06 -4.21
C ARG A 100 -6.14 -13.16 -4.47
N THR A 101 -6.70 -12.56 -3.43
CA THR A 101 -7.87 -11.68 -3.52
C THR A 101 -7.53 -10.27 -3.97
N SER A 102 -6.24 -9.93 -4.13
CA SER A 102 -5.73 -8.60 -4.50
C SER A 102 -4.84 -8.64 -5.75
N SER A 103 -4.35 -7.47 -6.14
CA SER A 103 -3.39 -7.27 -7.24
C SER A 103 -3.92 -7.78 -8.58
N ILE A 104 -5.14 -7.36 -8.98
CA ILE A 104 -5.67 -7.70 -10.31
C ILE A 104 -4.77 -7.12 -11.41
N ALA A 105 -4.75 -7.77 -12.59
CA ALA A 105 -3.81 -7.44 -13.64
C ALA A 105 -3.88 -5.97 -14.10
N ASP A 106 -5.09 -5.42 -14.22
CA ASP A 106 -5.29 -4.04 -14.65
C ASP A 106 -4.79 -3.03 -13.61
N PHE A 107 -4.97 -3.31 -12.31
CA PHE A 107 -4.43 -2.50 -11.23
C PHE A 107 -2.90 -2.49 -11.24
N VAL A 108 -2.28 -3.67 -11.32
CA VAL A 108 -0.82 -3.82 -11.41
C VAL A 108 -0.27 -3.06 -12.61
N LYS A 109 -0.92 -3.17 -13.77
CA LYS A 109 -0.55 -2.45 -14.99
C LYS A 109 -0.70 -0.94 -14.84
N ALA A 110 -1.76 -0.46 -14.19
CA ALA A 110 -2.00 0.96 -13.96
C ALA A 110 -0.98 1.57 -13.00
N ALA A 111 -0.55 0.83 -12.00
CA ALA A 111 0.44 1.27 -11.00
C ALA A 111 1.82 1.56 -11.62
N ARG A 112 2.22 0.88 -12.68
CA ARG A 112 3.52 1.04 -13.38
C ARG A 112 4.69 1.10 -12.40
N ALA A 113 4.65 0.30 -11.35
CA ALA A 113 5.63 0.35 -10.28
C ALA A 113 7.01 -0.12 -10.74
N LYS A 114 8.06 0.56 -10.27
CA LYS A 114 9.45 0.09 -10.41
C LYS A 114 9.79 -0.95 -9.34
N VAL A 115 9.21 -0.79 -8.15
CA VAL A 115 9.40 -1.70 -7.02
C VAL A 115 8.04 -2.03 -6.40
N ALA A 116 7.77 -3.31 -6.23
CA ALA A 116 6.62 -3.83 -5.50
C ALA A 116 7.09 -4.49 -4.20
N VAL A 117 6.67 -3.95 -3.06
CA VAL A 117 7.08 -4.42 -1.73
C VAL A 117 5.95 -5.22 -1.10
N VAL A 118 6.23 -6.47 -0.80
CA VAL A 118 5.32 -7.32 -0.03
C VAL A 118 5.75 -7.33 1.43
N SER A 119 4.93 -6.74 2.28
CA SER A 119 5.12 -6.75 3.73
C SER A 119 4.58 -8.07 4.28
N VAL A 120 5.46 -9.06 4.51
CA VAL A 120 5.06 -10.42 4.89
C VAL A 120 6.20 -11.10 5.65
N GLY A 121 5.88 -11.94 6.64
CA GLY A 121 6.86 -12.78 7.32
C GLY A 121 7.38 -13.89 6.42
N ARG A 122 8.60 -14.36 6.69
CA ARG A 122 9.22 -15.48 5.93
C ARG A 122 8.35 -16.72 5.95
N ASP A 123 7.80 -17.05 7.10
CA ASP A 123 6.95 -18.22 7.32
C ASP A 123 5.52 -17.78 7.58
N SER A 124 4.94 -17.09 6.58
CA SER A 124 3.56 -16.59 6.69
C SER A 124 2.56 -17.76 6.88
N PRO A 125 1.79 -17.78 7.97
CA PRO A 125 0.81 -18.84 8.21
C PRO A 125 -0.30 -18.88 7.15
N PHE A 126 -0.49 -17.79 6.42
CA PHE A 126 -1.45 -17.70 5.31
C PHE A 126 -0.86 -18.12 3.96
N GLY A 127 0.43 -18.50 3.94
CA GLY A 127 1.14 -18.84 2.71
C GLY A 127 1.21 -17.67 1.72
N HIS A 128 1.32 -16.43 2.23
CA HIS A 128 1.58 -15.24 1.43
C HIS A 128 3.09 -14.99 1.31
N PRO A 129 3.51 -14.29 0.22
CA PRO A 129 2.72 -13.93 -0.95
C PRO A 129 2.40 -15.15 -1.82
N LYS A 130 1.28 -15.09 -2.53
CA LYS A 130 0.96 -16.14 -3.50
C LYS A 130 1.88 -16.02 -4.72
N PRO A 131 2.43 -17.15 -5.24
CA PRO A 131 3.37 -17.12 -6.36
C PRO A 131 2.85 -16.39 -7.60
N GLU A 132 1.58 -16.57 -7.92
CA GLU A 132 0.93 -15.90 -9.06
C GLU A 132 0.85 -14.38 -8.90
N ILE A 133 0.78 -13.86 -7.66
CA ILE A 133 0.80 -12.43 -7.40
C ILE A 133 2.22 -11.87 -7.57
N VAL A 134 3.21 -12.58 -7.05
CA VAL A 134 4.63 -12.22 -7.24
C VAL A 134 4.96 -12.16 -8.73
N GLU A 135 4.56 -13.19 -9.49
CA GLU A 135 4.83 -13.26 -10.92
C GLU A 135 4.14 -12.13 -11.68
N ARG A 136 2.88 -11.82 -11.38
CA ARG A 136 2.14 -10.71 -12.00
C ARG A 136 2.86 -9.36 -11.84
N TRP A 137 3.40 -9.08 -10.65
CA TRP A 137 4.18 -7.87 -10.42
C TRP A 137 5.51 -7.88 -11.18
N LYS A 138 6.19 -9.03 -11.28
CA LYS A 138 7.42 -9.17 -12.08
C LYS A 138 7.15 -8.98 -13.58
N GLU A 139 6.11 -9.61 -14.10
CA GLU A 139 5.68 -9.47 -15.50
C GLU A 139 5.32 -8.03 -15.87
N SER A 140 4.85 -7.23 -14.91
CA SER A 140 4.64 -5.79 -15.11
C SER A 140 5.93 -4.98 -15.18
N GLY A 141 7.08 -5.59 -14.95
CA GLY A 141 8.40 -4.96 -14.93
C GLY A 141 8.86 -4.49 -13.53
N ALA A 142 8.09 -4.75 -12.49
CA ALA A 142 8.45 -4.34 -11.13
C ALA A 142 9.49 -5.29 -10.51
N LYS A 143 10.46 -4.74 -9.78
CA LYS A 143 11.30 -5.51 -8.86
C LYS A 143 10.46 -5.85 -7.62
N VAL A 144 10.19 -7.14 -7.39
CA VAL A 144 9.45 -7.59 -6.22
C VAL A 144 10.40 -7.88 -5.06
N LEU A 145 10.09 -7.34 -3.89
CA LEU A 145 10.82 -7.55 -2.65
C LEU A 145 9.84 -7.96 -1.54
N THR A 146 10.28 -8.85 -0.67
CA THR A 146 9.51 -9.25 0.52
C THR A 146 10.25 -8.89 1.79
N THR A 147 9.55 -8.46 2.84
CA THR A 147 10.17 -8.20 4.14
C THR A 147 10.70 -9.48 4.78
N GLY A 148 10.11 -10.64 4.48
CA GLY A 148 10.58 -11.94 4.96
C GLY A 148 11.98 -12.32 4.45
N GLU A 149 12.31 -11.95 3.22
CA GLU A 149 13.63 -12.24 2.62
C GLU A 149 14.65 -11.12 2.83
N ASN A 150 14.17 -9.87 2.77
CA ASN A 150 15.02 -8.69 2.75
C ASN A 150 15.14 -7.98 4.11
N GLY A 151 14.36 -8.40 5.12
CA GLY A 151 14.23 -7.68 6.38
C GLY A 151 13.56 -6.33 6.19
N THR A 152 13.98 -5.32 6.91
CA THR A 152 13.51 -3.95 6.71
C THR A 152 13.91 -3.45 5.32
N ILE A 153 12.95 -2.91 4.57
CA ILE A 153 13.15 -2.28 3.27
C ILE A 153 12.87 -0.80 3.45
N SER A 154 13.89 0.02 3.26
CA SER A 154 13.81 1.47 3.44
C SER A 154 14.00 2.18 2.11
N PHE A 155 13.22 3.23 1.90
CA PHE A 155 13.35 4.15 0.77
C PHE A 155 13.63 5.55 1.29
N SER A 156 14.52 6.25 0.61
CA SER A 156 14.79 7.67 0.84
C SER A 156 14.84 8.40 -0.48
N THR A 157 14.35 9.63 -0.51
CA THR A 157 14.35 10.46 -1.71
C THR A 157 14.54 11.92 -1.36
N ASP A 158 15.16 12.66 -2.26
CA ASP A 158 15.27 14.13 -2.27
C ASP A 158 14.22 14.78 -3.20
N GLY A 159 13.30 13.97 -3.75
CA GLY A 159 12.28 14.39 -4.71
C GLY A 159 12.68 14.08 -6.17
N SER A 160 13.96 13.89 -6.48
CA SER A 160 14.43 13.49 -7.81
C SER A 160 15.04 12.08 -7.81
N ASP A 161 15.95 11.80 -6.89
CA ASP A 161 16.55 10.49 -6.72
C ASP A 161 15.75 9.62 -5.74
N LEU A 162 15.73 8.30 -5.98
CA LEU A 162 15.12 7.32 -5.10
C LEU A 162 16.18 6.27 -4.73
N GLN A 163 16.53 6.24 -3.46
CA GLN A 163 17.45 5.24 -2.90
C GLN A 163 16.70 4.17 -2.16
N MET A 164 17.13 2.93 -2.30
CA MET A 164 16.57 1.78 -1.62
C MET A 164 17.66 1.03 -0.84
N LYS A 165 17.35 0.67 0.42
CA LYS A 165 18.22 -0.15 1.27
C LYS A 165 17.42 -1.31 1.86
N THR A 166 18.04 -2.47 1.96
CA THR A 166 17.47 -3.64 2.65
C THR A 166 18.38 -4.02 3.82
N PHE A 167 17.78 -4.43 4.91
CA PHE A 167 18.53 -4.84 6.11
C PHE A 167 19.24 -6.18 5.89
N LEU A 168 18.55 -7.14 5.26
CA LEU A 168 19.13 -8.41 4.85
C LEU A 168 19.49 -8.33 3.36
N LYS A 169 20.66 -8.88 3.01
CA LYS A 169 20.96 -9.16 1.60
C LYS A 169 20.21 -10.43 1.21
N PRO A 170 19.54 -10.47 0.03
CA PRO A 170 18.96 -11.70 -0.47
C PRO A 170 20.05 -12.79 -0.49
N ALA A 171 19.70 -14.00 -0.04
CA ALA A 171 20.59 -15.14 -0.18
C ALA A 171 20.82 -15.37 -1.69
N VAL A 172 22.05 -15.20 -2.13
CA VAL A 172 22.45 -15.57 -3.49
C VAL A 172 22.60 -17.09 -3.46
N TYR A 173 21.55 -17.81 -3.84
CA TYR A 173 21.69 -19.23 -4.15
C TYR A 173 22.58 -19.32 -5.41
N ARG A 174 23.78 -19.88 -5.20
CA ARG A 174 24.68 -20.29 -6.28
C ARG A 174 24.20 -21.60 -6.88
#